data_47f99ce03e4379041e3c690525064184
#
_entry.id   47f99ce03e4379041e3c690525064184
#
_cell.length_a   1.000
_cell.length_b   1.000
_cell.length_c   1.000
_cell.angle_alpha   90.00
_cell.angle_beta   90.00
_cell.angle_gamma   90.00
#
_symmetry.space_group_name_H-M   'P 1'
#
loop_
_entity.id
_entity.type
_entity.pdbx_description
1 polymer ?
#
loop_
_entity_poly.entity_id
_entity_poly.type
_entity_poly.pdbx_seq_one_letter_code
_entity_poly.pdbx_strand_id
1 'polypeptide(L)'
;IEKSISRADMIFISVNTPTKNKGIGAGQASDLKWIEACSRQIAKFSKSETIVVEKSTLPVRTAETIKEILNASQSEHSEKTHVNFSVLSNPEFLAEGTAIDDLENPDRVLIGGDNDDAISALKDIYLNWVDEKKIITTNLWSSELSKLTANAFLAQRISSINSISAICEATGADINEVSLAIGMDNRIG
;
A
#
# COMPACT_ATOMS: atom_id res chain seq x y z
N ILE A 1 -4.56 -22.37 5.57
CA ILE A 1 -3.45 -21.41 5.49
C ILE A 1 -2.18 -22.13 5.05
N GLU A 2 -1.61 -23.08 5.83
CA GLU A 2 -0.37 -23.82 5.52
C GLU A 2 -0.36 -24.40 4.09
N LYS A 3 -1.39 -25.18 3.74
CA LYS A 3 -1.52 -25.80 2.42
C LYS A 3 -1.61 -24.76 1.28
N SER A 4 -2.18 -23.61 1.54
CA SER A 4 -2.27 -22.52 0.52
C SER A 4 -0.93 -21.84 0.35
N ILE A 5 -0.27 -21.45 1.44
CA ILE A 5 1.06 -20.82 1.40
C ILE A 5 2.07 -21.75 0.73
N SER A 6 2.08 -23.05 1.08
CA SER A 6 3.07 -24.00 0.55
C SER A 6 2.96 -24.31 -0.94
N ARG A 7 1.97 -23.77 -1.64
CA ARG A 7 1.70 -23.96 -3.08
C ARG A 7 1.63 -22.67 -3.85
N ALA A 8 1.74 -21.54 -3.15
CA ALA A 8 1.59 -20.23 -3.78
C ALA A 8 2.94 -19.76 -4.32
N ASP A 9 2.95 -19.30 -5.57
CA ASP A 9 4.08 -18.62 -6.18
C ASP A 9 4.07 -17.13 -5.82
N MET A 10 2.86 -16.56 -5.55
CA MET A 10 2.69 -15.17 -5.14
C MET A 10 1.68 -15.07 -3.99
N ILE A 11 2.01 -14.27 -2.97
CA ILE A 11 1.19 -14.09 -1.77
C ILE A 11 0.98 -12.60 -1.51
N PHE A 12 -0.28 -12.17 -1.44
CA PHE A 12 -0.64 -10.80 -1.08
C PHE A 12 -0.88 -10.68 0.42
N ILE A 13 -0.20 -9.73 1.06
CA ILE A 13 -0.46 -9.32 2.44
C ILE A 13 -1.41 -8.11 2.40
N SER A 14 -2.68 -8.36 2.73
CA SER A 14 -3.75 -7.35 2.74
C SER A 14 -4.43 -7.34 4.10
N VAL A 15 -3.67 -7.03 5.14
CA VAL A 15 -4.15 -7.03 6.53
C VAL A 15 -4.35 -5.61 7.05
N ASN A 16 -5.21 -5.49 8.05
CA ASN A 16 -5.44 -4.20 8.71
C ASN A 16 -4.19 -3.73 9.47
N THR A 17 -3.90 -2.43 9.38
CA THR A 17 -2.77 -1.75 10.00
C THR A 17 -3.26 -0.60 10.90
N PRO A 18 -3.97 -0.91 12.00
CA PRO A 18 -4.55 0.12 12.87
C PRO A 18 -3.46 0.95 13.54
N THR A 19 -3.85 2.15 13.98
CA THR A 19 -2.97 2.96 14.84
C THR A 19 -2.73 2.25 16.16
N LYS A 20 -1.50 2.25 16.65
CA LYS A 20 -1.16 1.73 17.98
C LYS A 20 -1.96 2.45 19.05
N ASN A 21 -2.54 1.70 19.96
CA ASN A 21 -3.28 2.23 21.10
C ASN A 21 -2.52 2.11 22.43
N LYS A 22 -1.33 1.47 22.44
CA LYS A 22 -0.48 1.27 23.62
C LYS A 22 1.00 1.30 23.27
N GLY A 23 1.85 1.65 24.25
CA GLY A 23 3.31 1.65 24.11
C GLY A 23 3.86 2.84 23.33
N ILE A 24 5.13 2.73 22.92
CA ILE A 24 5.83 3.79 22.18
C ILE A 24 5.13 3.96 20.81
N GLY A 25 4.79 5.22 20.47
CA GLY A 25 4.06 5.58 19.25
C GLY A 25 2.55 5.41 19.35
N ALA A 26 1.96 5.18 20.54
CA ALA A 26 0.53 5.16 20.73
C ALA A 26 -0.15 6.42 20.21
N GLY A 27 -1.25 6.28 19.46
CA GLY A 27 -1.99 7.37 18.82
C GLY A 27 -1.36 7.93 17.54
N GLN A 28 -0.16 7.48 17.14
CA GLN A 28 0.55 8.01 15.97
C GLN A 28 1.10 6.92 15.04
N ALA A 29 1.70 5.87 15.58
CA ALA A 29 2.35 4.82 14.79
C ALA A 29 1.38 3.71 14.38
N SER A 30 1.59 3.10 13.21
CA SER A 30 0.88 1.91 12.77
C SER A 30 1.26 0.68 13.60
N ASP A 31 0.29 -0.17 13.93
CA ASP A 31 0.51 -1.46 14.56
C ASP A 31 0.79 -2.53 13.49
N LEU A 32 2.04 -2.94 13.38
CA LEU A 32 2.51 -3.87 12.36
C LEU A 32 2.42 -5.35 12.76
N LYS A 33 1.84 -5.65 13.94
CA LYS A 33 1.77 -7.03 14.46
C LYS A 33 1.18 -8.05 13.48
N TRP A 34 0.20 -7.65 12.67
CA TRP A 34 -0.43 -8.54 11.69
C TRP A 34 0.46 -8.77 10.47
N ILE A 35 1.20 -7.74 10.04
CA ILE A 35 2.23 -7.86 8.99
C ILE A 35 3.32 -8.83 9.43
N GLU A 36 3.85 -8.65 10.65
CA GLU A 36 4.87 -9.54 11.22
C GLU A 36 4.37 -10.98 11.34
N ALA A 37 3.14 -11.18 11.83
CA ALA A 37 2.54 -12.49 11.95
C ALA A 37 2.37 -13.19 10.59
N CYS A 38 1.91 -12.47 9.56
CA CYS A 38 1.79 -12.98 8.20
C CYS A 38 3.15 -13.34 7.62
N SER A 39 4.16 -12.46 7.77
CA SER A 39 5.51 -12.70 7.26
C SER A 39 6.14 -13.94 7.89
N ARG A 40 5.99 -14.14 9.20
CA ARG A 40 6.46 -15.36 9.89
C ARG A 40 5.74 -16.62 9.40
N GLN A 41 4.43 -16.56 9.13
CA GLN A 41 3.70 -17.71 8.59
C GLN A 41 4.15 -18.03 7.16
N ILE A 42 4.37 -17.00 6.32
CA ILE A 42 4.89 -17.18 4.96
C ILE A 42 6.25 -17.85 5.02
N ALA A 43 7.19 -17.32 5.81
CA ALA A 43 8.52 -17.91 5.97
C ALA A 43 8.48 -19.36 6.47
N LYS A 44 7.54 -19.68 7.37
CA LYS A 44 7.39 -21.02 7.93
C LYS A 44 6.89 -22.05 6.93
N PHE A 45 5.95 -21.69 6.06
CA PHE A 45 5.20 -22.64 5.24
C PHE A 45 5.54 -22.61 3.75
N SER A 46 6.21 -21.58 3.23
CA SER A 46 6.70 -21.57 1.84
C SER A 46 7.72 -22.67 1.60
N LYS A 47 7.63 -23.30 0.42
CA LYS A 47 8.48 -24.43 0.02
C LYS A 47 9.30 -24.16 -1.24
N SER A 48 8.99 -23.10 -1.94
CA SER A 48 9.60 -22.66 -3.20
C SER A 48 9.82 -21.16 -3.16
N GLU A 49 10.54 -20.65 -4.15
CA GLU A 49 10.65 -19.21 -4.38
C GLU A 49 9.25 -18.59 -4.42
N THR A 50 9.07 -17.52 -3.65
CA THR A 50 7.75 -16.93 -3.45
C THR A 50 7.84 -15.40 -3.53
N ILE A 51 6.96 -14.81 -4.33
CA ILE A 51 6.77 -13.36 -4.39
C ILE A 51 5.81 -12.96 -3.29
N VAL A 52 6.24 -12.04 -2.42
CA VAL A 52 5.41 -11.50 -1.32
C VAL A 52 5.05 -10.07 -1.65
N VAL A 53 3.76 -9.82 -1.87
CA VAL A 53 3.23 -8.51 -2.25
C VAL A 53 2.60 -7.84 -1.04
N GLU A 54 3.18 -6.74 -0.61
CA GLU A 54 2.62 -5.86 0.40
C GLU A 54 1.54 -4.97 -0.24
N LYS A 55 0.28 -5.21 0.13
CA LYS A 55 -0.89 -4.49 -0.38
C LYS A 55 -1.43 -3.47 0.61
N SER A 56 -1.23 -3.67 1.90
CA SER A 56 -1.68 -2.78 2.97
C SER A 56 -0.99 -1.41 2.89
N THR A 57 -1.68 -0.37 3.37
CA THR A 57 -1.06 0.96 3.53
C THR A 57 -0.14 0.95 4.75
N LEU A 58 1.15 1.16 4.53
CA LEU A 58 2.20 0.95 5.52
C LEU A 58 3.19 2.12 5.55
N PRO A 59 3.87 2.32 6.69
CA PRO A 59 5.01 3.26 6.76
C PRO A 59 6.12 2.87 5.79
N VAL A 60 6.87 3.87 5.33
CA VAL A 60 8.06 3.64 4.49
C VAL A 60 9.05 2.72 5.21
N ARG A 61 9.68 1.79 4.47
CA ARG A 61 10.60 0.74 4.93
C ARG A 61 9.94 -0.49 5.58
N THR A 62 8.61 -0.61 5.53
CA THR A 62 7.95 -1.83 6.03
C THR A 62 8.27 -3.04 5.15
N ALA A 63 8.39 -2.89 3.83
CA ALA A 63 8.79 -3.97 2.94
C ALA A 63 10.21 -4.50 3.27
N GLU A 64 11.13 -3.63 3.71
CA GLU A 64 12.44 -4.03 4.22
C GLU A 64 12.32 -4.87 5.49
N THR A 65 11.48 -4.46 6.44
CA THR A 65 11.19 -5.23 7.65
C THR A 65 10.58 -6.60 7.32
N ILE A 66 9.68 -6.66 6.33
CA ILE A 66 9.13 -7.94 5.85
C ILE A 66 10.26 -8.85 5.33
N LYS A 67 11.19 -8.32 4.50
CA LYS A 67 12.36 -9.07 4.01
C LYS A 67 13.22 -9.61 5.15
N GLU A 68 13.49 -8.78 6.16
CA GLU A 68 14.28 -9.18 7.33
C GLU A 68 13.60 -10.33 8.09
N ILE A 69 12.29 -10.25 8.32
CA ILE A 69 11.52 -11.30 9.00
C ILE A 69 11.52 -12.59 8.19
N LEU A 70 11.30 -12.52 6.88
CA LEU A 70 11.31 -13.68 5.99
C LEU A 70 12.67 -14.39 6.02
N ASN A 71 13.76 -13.65 5.94
CA ASN A 71 15.12 -14.18 5.95
C ASN A 71 15.53 -14.73 7.33
N ALA A 72 15.24 -14.01 8.42
CA ALA A 72 15.57 -14.44 9.77
C ALA A 72 14.84 -15.72 10.16
N SER A 73 13.56 -15.84 9.82
CA SER A 73 12.75 -17.02 10.16
C SER A 73 13.20 -18.29 9.44
N GLN A 74 13.97 -18.18 8.34
CA GLN A 74 14.55 -19.35 7.67
C GLN A 74 15.81 -19.85 8.39
N SER A 75 16.63 -18.97 8.94
CA SER A 75 17.86 -19.34 9.65
C SER A 75 17.60 -20.13 10.95
N GLU A 76 16.41 -19.97 11.55
CA GLU A 76 16.00 -20.72 12.74
C GLU A 76 15.63 -22.18 12.46
N HIS A 77 15.46 -22.56 11.18
CA HIS A 77 15.02 -23.89 10.78
C HIS A 77 16.11 -24.58 9.95
N SER A 78 17.18 -24.99 10.59
CA SER A 78 18.43 -25.51 10.01
C SER A 78 18.33 -26.76 9.11
N GLU A 79 17.15 -27.34 8.92
CA GLU A 79 16.93 -28.53 8.08
C GLU A 79 16.13 -28.23 6.78
N LYS A 80 15.74 -26.97 6.53
CA LYS A 80 14.97 -26.61 5.33
C LYS A 80 15.87 -26.01 4.25
N THR A 81 15.57 -26.36 3.00
CA THR A 81 16.08 -25.69 1.81
C THR A 81 15.82 -24.19 1.91
N HIS A 82 16.86 -23.38 1.71
CA HIS A 82 16.73 -21.92 1.68
C HIS A 82 15.72 -21.53 0.59
N VAL A 83 14.66 -20.85 0.96
CA VAL A 83 13.66 -20.32 0.03
C VAL A 83 13.96 -18.85 -0.25
N ASN A 84 14.00 -18.46 -1.50
CA ASN A 84 14.14 -17.06 -1.87
C ASN A 84 12.78 -16.36 -1.81
N PHE A 85 12.79 -15.14 -1.27
CA PHE A 85 11.63 -14.26 -1.24
C PHE A 85 11.91 -12.97 -1.99
N SER A 86 11.03 -12.62 -2.93
CA SER A 86 11.00 -11.30 -3.55
C SER A 86 9.86 -10.51 -2.94
N VAL A 87 10.15 -9.37 -2.29
CA VAL A 87 9.13 -8.52 -1.67
C VAL A 87 8.84 -7.35 -2.58
N LEU A 88 7.56 -7.15 -2.90
CA LEU A 88 7.04 -6.03 -3.69
C LEU A 88 6.10 -5.18 -2.85
N SER A 89 6.14 -3.86 -3.06
CA SER A 89 5.13 -2.92 -2.57
C SER A 89 4.13 -2.64 -3.67
N ASN A 90 2.85 -2.87 -3.40
CA ASN A 90 1.75 -2.61 -4.33
C ASN A 90 0.57 -1.97 -3.59
N PRO A 91 0.71 -0.71 -3.15
CA PRO A 91 -0.32 -0.03 -2.40
C PRO A 91 -1.58 0.15 -3.23
N GLU A 92 -2.74 0.13 -2.57
CA GLU A 92 -4.02 0.44 -3.18
C GLU A 92 -4.31 1.95 -3.14
N PHE A 93 -5.10 2.46 -4.10
CA PHE A 93 -5.56 3.85 -4.17
C PHE A 93 -7.08 3.90 -4.27
N LEU A 94 -7.75 3.05 -3.49
CA LEU A 94 -9.20 2.88 -3.51
C LEU A 94 -9.88 3.93 -2.60
N ALA A 95 -11.04 4.42 -3.02
CA ALA A 95 -11.88 5.28 -2.22
C ALA A 95 -13.01 4.48 -1.56
N GLU A 96 -13.44 4.90 -0.37
CA GLU A 96 -14.61 4.30 0.27
C GLU A 96 -15.87 4.54 -0.57
N GLY A 97 -16.62 3.47 -0.80
CA GLY A 97 -17.85 3.50 -1.61
C GLY A 97 -17.63 3.14 -3.09
N THR A 98 -16.46 3.36 -3.67
CA THR A 98 -16.16 3.06 -5.08
C THR A 98 -15.03 2.03 -5.25
N ALA A 99 -14.61 1.39 -4.17
CA ALA A 99 -13.41 0.54 -4.14
C ALA A 99 -13.37 -0.57 -5.21
N ILE A 100 -14.50 -1.15 -5.59
CA ILE A 100 -14.57 -2.18 -6.64
C ILE A 100 -14.31 -1.55 -8.01
N ASP A 101 -15.00 -0.44 -8.32
CA ASP A 101 -14.82 0.27 -9.58
C ASP A 101 -13.39 0.80 -9.71
N ASP A 102 -12.82 1.32 -8.62
CA ASP A 102 -11.43 1.80 -8.57
C ASP A 102 -10.42 0.66 -8.79
N LEU A 103 -10.74 -0.56 -8.37
CA LEU A 103 -9.90 -1.73 -8.59
C LEU A 103 -10.00 -2.24 -10.03
N GLU A 104 -11.20 -2.24 -10.61
CA GLU A 104 -11.45 -2.68 -11.98
C GLU A 104 -10.96 -1.65 -13.01
N ASN A 105 -11.08 -0.35 -12.69
CA ASN A 105 -10.72 0.76 -13.56
C ASN A 105 -9.78 1.75 -12.87
N PRO A 106 -8.59 1.32 -12.38
CA PRO A 106 -7.72 2.18 -11.62
C PRO A 106 -7.17 3.33 -12.46
N ASP A 107 -7.00 4.51 -11.84
CA ASP A 107 -6.25 5.62 -12.44
C ASP A 107 -4.80 5.21 -12.67
N ARG A 108 -4.24 4.46 -11.72
CA ARG A 108 -2.88 3.94 -11.74
C ARG A 108 -2.73 2.70 -10.88
N VAL A 109 -1.80 1.83 -11.26
CA VAL A 109 -1.27 0.74 -10.43
C VAL A 109 0.19 1.04 -10.16
N LEU A 110 0.60 0.98 -8.89
CA LEU A 110 1.97 1.22 -8.48
C LEU A 110 2.60 -0.09 -8.00
N ILE A 111 3.77 -0.43 -8.56
CA ILE A 111 4.53 -1.62 -8.19
C ILE A 111 5.94 -1.18 -7.83
N GLY A 112 6.32 -1.33 -6.57
CA GLY A 112 7.67 -1.07 -6.08
C GLY A 112 8.43 -2.38 -5.83
N GLY A 113 9.67 -2.45 -6.27
CA GLY A 113 10.49 -3.64 -6.09
C GLY A 113 11.94 -3.42 -6.49
N ASP A 114 12.76 -4.46 -6.24
CA ASP A 114 14.17 -4.53 -6.61
C ASP A 114 14.50 -5.81 -7.40
N ASN A 115 13.48 -6.63 -7.70
CA ASN A 115 13.59 -7.83 -8.52
C ASN A 115 12.70 -7.68 -9.75
N ASP A 116 13.31 -7.56 -10.93
CA ASP A 116 12.62 -7.29 -12.20
C ASP A 116 11.68 -8.44 -12.61
N ASP A 117 12.02 -9.68 -12.33
CA ASP A 117 11.19 -10.85 -12.65
C ASP A 117 9.92 -10.85 -11.78
N ALA A 118 10.05 -10.54 -10.49
CA ALA A 118 8.92 -10.42 -9.58
C ALA A 118 8.00 -9.24 -9.95
N ILE A 119 8.58 -8.10 -10.34
CA ILE A 119 7.85 -6.93 -10.83
C ILE A 119 7.06 -7.31 -12.09
N SER A 120 7.72 -7.99 -13.05
CA SER A 120 7.09 -8.44 -14.29
C SER A 120 5.94 -9.41 -14.02
N ALA A 121 6.14 -10.39 -13.14
CA ALA A 121 5.10 -11.34 -12.76
C ALA A 121 3.86 -10.67 -12.17
N LEU A 122 4.03 -9.66 -11.30
CA LEU A 122 2.90 -8.90 -10.76
C LEU A 122 2.24 -8.00 -11.81
N LYS A 123 3.06 -7.37 -12.67
CA LYS A 123 2.58 -6.56 -13.78
C LYS A 123 1.72 -7.38 -14.74
N ASP A 124 2.12 -8.61 -15.07
CA ASP A 124 1.38 -9.52 -15.96
C ASP A 124 -0.02 -9.86 -15.40
N ILE A 125 -0.16 -9.93 -14.07
CA ILE A 125 -1.48 -10.10 -13.45
C ILE A 125 -2.37 -8.89 -13.76
N TYR A 126 -1.87 -7.67 -13.54
CA TYR A 126 -2.64 -6.43 -13.78
C TYR A 126 -2.95 -6.21 -15.25
N LEU A 127 -2.08 -6.58 -16.17
CA LEU A 127 -2.29 -6.44 -17.62
C LEU A 127 -3.51 -7.21 -18.15
N ASN A 128 -4.11 -8.11 -17.37
CA ASN A 128 -5.37 -8.75 -17.75
C ASN A 128 -6.57 -7.79 -17.79
N TRP A 129 -6.51 -6.63 -17.11
CA TRP A 129 -7.60 -5.65 -17.08
C TRP A 129 -7.16 -4.19 -17.03
N VAL A 130 -5.87 -3.90 -16.81
CA VAL A 130 -5.31 -2.55 -16.71
C VAL A 130 -4.43 -2.24 -17.90
N ASP A 131 -4.60 -1.07 -18.53
CA ASP A 131 -3.69 -0.60 -19.59
C ASP A 131 -2.27 -0.44 -19.02
N GLU A 132 -1.27 -0.91 -19.77
CA GLU A 132 0.13 -0.84 -19.39
C GLU A 132 0.59 0.57 -19.01
N LYS A 133 0.06 1.59 -19.67
CA LYS A 133 0.39 3.01 -19.41
C LYS A 133 -0.01 3.48 -18.01
N LYS A 134 -0.93 2.77 -17.36
CA LYS A 134 -1.38 3.04 -16.00
C LYS A 134 -0.54 2.29 -14.95
N ILE A 135 0.34 1.38 -15.34
CA ILE A 135 1.20 0.63 -14.44
C ILE A 135 2.55 1.34 -14.31
N ILE A 136 2.83 1.79 -13.11
CA ILE A 136 4.05 2.53 -12.76
C ILE A 136 4.95 1.62 -11.91
N THR A 137 6.19 1.43 -12.33
CA THR A 137 7.19 0.68 -11.57
C THR A 137 8.18 1.63 -10.89
N THR A 138 8.52 1.35 -9.64
CA THR A 138 9.43 2.18 -8.82
C THR A 138 10.27 1.30 -7.90
N ASN A 139 11.19 1.90 -7.14
CA ASN A 139 11.78 1.22 -6.00
C ASN A 139 10.77 1.06 -4.85
N LEU A 140 11.05 0.17 -3.90
CA LEU A 140 10.16 -0.14 -2.77
C LEU A 140 9.74 1.09 -1.98
N TRP A 141 10.69 1.91 -1.57
CA TRP A 141 10.42 3.05 -0.69
C TRP A 141 9.64 4.17 -1.38
N SER A 142 9.88 4.38 -2.68
CA SER A 142 9.10 5.33 -3.48
C SER A 142 7.64 4.88 -3.60
N SER A 143 7.39 3.59 -3.75
CA SER A 143 6.04 3.03 -3.78
C SER A 143 5.31 3.26 -2.45
N GLU A 144 5.92 2.87 -1.33
CA GLU A 144 5.34 3.06 0.02
C GLU A 144 5.07 4.54 0.30
N LEU A 145 6.05 5.42 0.02
CA LEU A 145 5.91 6.85 0.26
C LEU A 145 4.82 7.49 -0.62
N SER A 146 4.68 7.05 -1.86
CA SER A 146 3.69 7.61 -2.79
C SER A 146 2.26 7.47 -2.29
N LYS A 147 1.92 6.32 -1.67
CA LYS A 147 0.60 6.11 -1.06
C LYS A 147 0.35 7.07 0.09
N LEU A 148 1.30 7.20 1.00
CA LEU A 148 1.19 8.11 2.15
C LEU A 148 1.09 9.56 1.71
N THR A 149 1.91 9.94 0.71
CA THR A 149 1.88 11.28 0.13
C THR A 149 0.54 11.59 -0.53
N ALA A 150 -0.01 10.65 -1.32
CA ALA A 150 -1.32 10.83 -1.94
C ALA A 150 -2.42 11.09 -0.88
N ASN A 151 -2.44 10.30 0.20
CA ASN A 151 -3.39 10.50 1.29
C ASN A 151 -3.19 11.86 1.99
N ALA A 152 -1.93 12.28 2.21
CA ALA A 152 -1.62 13.57 2.82
C ALA A 152 -2.09 14.75 1.93
N PHE A 153 -1.90 14.67 0.61
CA PHE A 153 -2.38 15.68 -0.33
C PHE A 153 -3.91 15.77 -0.36
N LEU A 154 -4.61 14.64 -0.32
CA LEU A 154 -6.08 14.64 -0.23
C LEU A 154 -6.56 15.30 1.06
N ALA A 155 -5.95 14.97 2.21
CA ALA A 155 -6.27 15.59 3.49
C ALA A 155 -5.96 17.10 3.50
N GLN A 156 -4.85 17.53 2.87
CA GLN A 156 -4.48 18.93 2.76
C GLN A 156 -5.50 19.72 1.94
N ARG A 157 -6.03 19.15 0.84
CA ARG A 157 -7.09 19.82 0.05
C ARG A 157 -8.31 20.11 0.89
N ILE A 158 -8.77 19.13 1.68
CA ILE A 158 -9.92 19.31 2.59
C ILE A 158 -9.61 20.38 3.66
N SER A 159 -8.41 20.33 4.25
CA SER A 159 -8.00 21.34 5.24
C SER A 159 -7.91 22.74 4.63
N SER A 160 -7.46 22.87 3.39
CA SER A 160 -7.37 24.13 2.69
C SER A 160 -8.74 24.77 2.47
N ILE A 161 -9.72 24.02 1.94
CA ILE A 161 -11.07 24.56 1.72
C ILE A 161 -11.76 24.89 3.04
N ASN A 162 -11.57 24.09 4.08
CA ASN A 162 -12.10 24.39 5.41
C ASN A 162 -11.50 25.68 6.00
N SER A 163 -10.24 25.98 5.72
CA SER A 163 -9.61 27.23 6.16
C SER A 163 -10.21 28.46 5.46
N ILE A 164 -10.69 28.32 4.22
CA ILE A 164 -11.33 29.39 3.48
C ILE A 164 -12.70 29.76 4.09
N SER A 165 -13.36 28.85 4.82
CA SER A 165 -14.64 29.14 5.46
C SER A 165 -14.55 30.35 6.41
N ALA A 166 -13.45 30.51 7.14
CA ALA A 166 -13.24 31.66 8.00
C ALA A 166 -13.17 33.01 7.23
N ILE A 167 -12.61 33.00 6.01
CA ILE A 167 -12.59 34.16 5.13
C ILE A 167 -14.01 34.44 4.61
N CYS A 168 -14.77 33.41 4.26
CA CYS A 168 -16.16 33.56 3.82
C CYS A 168 -17.03 34.20 4.94
N GLU A 169 -16.89 33.74 6.17
CA GLU A 169 -17.58 34.35 7.33
C GLU A 169 -17.24 35.84 7.51
N ALA A 170 -15.97 36.20 7.31
CA ALA A 170 -15.54 37.60 7.44
C ALA A 170 -15.96 38.51 6.30
N THR A 171 -16.16 37.96 5.10
CA THR A 171 -16.47 38.72 3.88
C THR A 171 -17.92 38.67 3.43
N GLY A 172 -18.73 37.76 4.01
CA GLY A 172 -20.11 37.51 3.59
C GLY A 172 -20.20 36.60 2.34
N ALA A 173 -19.14 35.97 1.91
CA ALA A 173 -19.16 34.96 0.86
C ALA A 173 -19.77 33.65 1.37
N ASP A 174 -20.34 32.83 0.47
CA ASP A 174 -20.83 31.48 0.78
C ASP A 174 -19.77 30.44 0.46
N ILE A 175 -19.37 29.64 1.44
CA ILE A 175 -18.36 28.60 1.28
C ILE A 175 -18.76 27.52 0.26
N ASN A 176 -20.06 27.22 0.14
CA ASN A 176 -20.53 26.23 -0.82
C ASN A 176 -20.37 26.73 -2.27
N GLU A 177 -20.66 28.02 -2.51
CA GLU A 177 -20.45 28.63 -3.82
C GLU A 177 -18.96 28.70 -4.17
N VAL A 178 -18.12 29.06 -3.21
CA VAL A 178 -16.67 29.12 -3.40
C VAL A 178 -16.11 27.72 -3.66
N SER A 179 -16.51 26.71 -2.89
CA SER A 179 -16.02 25.34 -3.06
C SER A 179 -16.48 24.74 -4.38
N LEU A 180 -17.72 25.00 -4.80
CA LEU A 180 -18.24 24.55 -6.09
C LEU A 180 -17.43 25.18 -7.25
N ALA A 181 -17.23 26.50 -7.20
CA ALA A 181 -16.49 27.21 -8.25
C ALA A 181 -15.04 26.70 -8.39
N ILE A 182 -14.35 26.47 -7.27
CA ILE A 182 -12.97 25.93 -7.25
C ILE A 182 -12.96 24.46 -7.73
N GLY A 183 -13.93 23.67 -7.28
CA GLY A 183 -14.02 22.25 -7.64
C GLY A 183 -14.32 21.98 -9.12
N MET A 184 -14.80 22.97 -9.87
CA MET A 184 -14.97 22.88 -11.33
C MET A 184 -13.65 23.01 -12.11
N ASP A 185 -12.56 23.48 -11.49
CA ASP A 185 -11.24 23.51 -12.11
C ASP A 185 -10.57 22.13 -11.98
N ASN A 186 -10.43 21.40 -13.09
CA ASN A 186 -9.83 20.05 -13.13
C ASN A 186 -8.40 19.95 -12.57
N ARG A 187 -7.73 21.08 -12.32
CA ARG A 187 -6.40 21.12 -11.67
C ARG A 187 -6.52 21.13 -10.14
N ILE A 188 -7.68 21.48 -9.61
CA ILE A 188 -7.96 21.66 -8.20
C ILE A 188 -8.99 20.62 -7.71
N GLY A 189 -10.09 20.46 -8.43
CA GLY A 189 -11.24 19.62 -8.10
C GLY A 189 -11.08 18.14 -8.38
#